data_49e27198bf8a6d3cfd96c14c8899f1ab
#
_entry.id   49e27198bf8a6d3cfd96c14c8899f1ab
#
_cell.length_a   1.000
_cell.length_b   1.000
_cell.length_c   1.000
_cell.angle_alpha   90.00
_cell.angle_beta   90.00
_cell.angle_gamma   90.00
#
_symmetry.space_group_name_H-M   'P 1'
#
loop_
_entity.id
_entity.type
_entity.pdbx_description
1 polymer ?
#
loop_
_entity_poly.entity_id
_entity_poly.type
_entity_poly.pdbx_seq_one_letter_code
_entity_poly.pdbx_strand_id
1 'polypeptide(L)'
;MKLRLALLCTASALAAATPNTQTDAPLKITAAERVPWSNLAELERYAANGHLKACAQLGEQLARGDGVPLDTARALPLLERAARGGIGSAAFRLGMIYDEGQGVPPDRRRALDYFRAAAAAGEAEGFFNVGAAYVGAHGVKRDYAEGLAWLLLAAQRGAGGDTVQTVRARIQKLRHPEWITAAEARAPAITRELAAAPPASFLPALAEDSASPAPKPDTIAPAALPKTTPPPALDLPVLSPPQITPVTP
;
A
#
# COMPACT_ATOMS: atom_id res chain seq x y z
N MET A 1 -39.80 -69.55 -5.10
CA MET A 1 -39.53 -68.11 -5.42
C MET A 1 -38.34 -67.70 -4.61
N LYS A 2 -37.19 -67.54 -5.26
CA LYS A 2 -35.87 -67.27 -4.59
C LYS A 2 -35.53 -65.84 -4.84
N LEU A 3 -35.57 -65.03 -3.80
CA LEU A 3 -35.12 -63.63 -3.85
C LEU A 3 -33.61 -63.58 -3.56
N ARG A 4 -32.83 -63.17 -4.54
CA ARG A 4 -31.39 -62.89 -4.39
C ARG A 4 -31.18 -61.46 -3.97
N LEU A 5 -30.65 -61.31 -2.76
CA LEU A 5 -30.16 -60.05 -2.21
C LEU A 5 -28.73 -59.79 -2.72
N ALA A 6 -28.55 -58.78 -3.53
CA ALA A 6 -27.26 -58.34 -4.00
C ALA A 6 -26.62 -57.40 -2.97
N LEU A 7 -25.51 -57.81 -2.39
CA LEU A 7 -24.69 -57.00 -1.46
C LEU A 7 -23.81 -56.09 -2.29
N LEU A 8 -24.08 -54.77 -2.24
CA LEU A 8 -23.23 -53.74 -2.80
C LEU A 8 -22.17 -53.39 -1.75
N CYS A 9 -20.93 -53.86 -1.99
CA CYS A 9 -19.73 -53.40 -1.29
C CYS A 9 -19.40 -51.98 -1.72
N THR A 10 -19.61 -51.02 -0.86
CA THR A 10 -19.06 -49.66 -1.01
C THR A 10 -17.62 -49.66 -0.52
N ALA A 11 -16.67 -49.67 -1.45
CA ALA A 11 -15.27 -49.44 -1.14
C ALA A 11 -15.07 -47.95 -0.78
N SER A 12 -14.82 -47.71 0.52
CA SER A 12 -14.37 -46.41 1.02
C SER A 12 -12.94 -46.18 0.55
N ALA A 13 -12.77 -45.35 -0.48
CA ALA A 13 -11.44 -44.90 -0.87
C ALA A 13 -10.93 -43.90 0.18
N LEU A 14 -10.02 -44.37 1.02
CA LEU A 14 -9.22 -43.56 1.90
C LEU A 14 -8.26 -42.71 1.03
N ALA A 15 -8.60 -41.44 0.81
CA ALA A 15 -7.71 -40.51 0.13
C ALA A 15 -6.50 -40.24 1.03
N ALA A 16 -5.39 -40.90 0.70
CA ALA A 16 -4.08 -40.59 1.28
C ALA A 16 -3.73 -39.15 0.92
N ALA A 17 -3.62 -38.31 1.94
CA ALA A 17 -3.05 -36.96 1.83
C ALA A 17 -1.60 -37.11 1.30
N THR A 18 -1.38 -36.73 0.07
CA THR A 18 -0.03 -36.57 -0.48
C THR A 18 0.64 -35.40 0.25
N PRO A 19 1.87 -35.60 0.78
CA PRO A 19 2.61 -34.47 1.31
C PRO A 19 2.88 -33.51 0.15
N ASN A 20 2.48 -32.25 0.32
CA ASN A 20 2.81 -31.14 -0.58
C ASN A 20 4.33 -30.93 -0.52
N THR A 21 5.07 -31.67 -1.29
CA THR A 21 6.46 -31.35 -1.61
C THR A 21 6.43 -30.21 -2.60
N GLN A 22 6.26 -29.00 -2.07
CA GLN A 22 6.57 -27.78 -2.77
C GLN A 22 8.10 -27.80 -2.94
N THR A 23 8.53 -28.41 -4.04
CA THR A 23 9.91 -28.39 -4.48
C THR A 23 10.33 -26.94 -4.58
N ASP A 24 11.39 -26.58 -3.84
CA ASP A 24 12.20 -25.38 -4.01
C ASP A 24 12.87 -25.42 -5.41
N ALA A 25 12.08 -25.37 -6.45
CA ALA A 25 12.56 -25.07 -7.76
C ALA A 25 12.90 -23.59 -7.79
N PRO A 26 14.15 -23.20 -8.14
CA PRO A 26 14.49 -21.80 -8.26
C PRO A 26 13.48 -21.17 -9.21
N LEU A 27 12.82 -20.09 -8.75
CA LEU A 27 11.87 -19.31 -9.55
C LEU A 27 12.55 -18.99 -10.88
N LYS A 28 12.10 -19.67 -11.95
CA LYS A 28 12.57 -19.37 -13.30
C LYS A 28 12.03 -17.99 -13.65
N ILE A 29 12.85 -16.96 -13.42
CA ILE A 29 12.56 -15.60 -13.86
C ILE A 29 12.36 -15.68 -15.37
N THR A 30 11.13 -15.45 -15.81
CA THR A 30 10.80 -15.45 -17.25
C THR A 30 11.52 -14.28 -17.93
N ALA A 31 11.78 -14.40 -19.24
CA ALA A 31 12.43 -13.32 -19.99
C ALA A 31 11.69 -11.98 -19.88
N ALA A 32 10.38 -12.00 -19.62
CA ALA A 32 9.55 -10.82 -19.40
C ALA A 32 9.79 -10.15 -18.03
N GLU A 33 10.39 -10.84 -17.06
CA GLU A 33 10.68 -10.34 -15.72
C GLU A 33 12.10 -9.77 -15.59
N ARG A 34 12.98 -10.03 -16.57
CA ARG A 34 14.33 -9.47 -16.58
C ARG A 34 14.25 -8.00 -16.90
N VAL A 35 14.77 -7.18 -15.97
CA VAL A 35 14.98 -5.76 -16.27
C VAL A 35 16.06 -5.63 -17.35
N PRO A 36 15.85 -4.85 -18.42
CA PRO A 36 16.75 -4.78 -19.55
C PRO A 36 17.96 -3.86 -19.32
N TRP A 37 18.18 -3.40 -18.09
CA TRP A 37 19.27 -2.51 -17.72
C TRP A 37 20.18 -3.15 -16.68
N SER A 38 21.50 -2.95 -16.86
CA SER A 38 22.56 -3.48 -16.00
C SER A 38 23.28 -2.38 -15.19
N ASN A 39 23.06 -1.13 -15.54
CA ASN A 39 23.71 0.04 -14.93
C ASN A 39 22.81 1.28 -14.96
N LEU A 40 23.21 2.31 -14.23
CA LEU A 40 22.45 3.56 -14.10
C LEU A 40 22.19 4.25 -15.45
N ALA A 41 23.18 4.30 -16.33
CA ALA A 41 23.02 4.96 -17.64
C ALA A 41 21.97 4.28 -18.52
N GLU A 42 21.91 2.96 -18.49
CA GLU A 42 20.85 2.21 -19.17
C GLU A 42 19.50 2.45 -18.49
N LEU A 43 19.45 2.42 -17.16
CA LEU A 43 18.23 2.70 -16.41
C LEU A 43 17.66 4.09 -16.74
N GLU A 44 18.52 5.13 -16.78
CA GLU A 44 18.13 6.49 -17.18
C GLU A 44 17.61 6.53 -18.63
N ARG A 45 18.28 5.84 -19.55
CA ARG A 45 17.83 5.75 -20.95
C ARG A 45 16.46 5.09 -21.07
N TYR A 46 16.22 3.97 -20.36
CA TYR A 46 14.92 3.30 -20.39
C TYR A 46 13.83 4.14 -19.72
N ALA A 47 14.13 4.82 -18.62
CA ALA A 47 13.20 5.73 -17.97
C ALA A 47 12.84 6.93 -18.88
N ALA A 48 13.82 7.53 -19.55
CA ALA A 48 13.60 8.60 -20.52
C ALA A 48 12.69 8.15 -21.68
N ASN A 49 12.83 6.91 -22.13
CA ASN A 49 11.96 6.30 -23.14
C ASN A 49 10.58 5.88 -22.60
N GLY A 50 10.28 6.16 -21.34
CA GLY A 50 8.96 5.91 -20.73
C GLY A 50 8.72 4.48 -20.26
N HIS A 51 9.75 3.66 -20.12
CA HIS A 51 9.61 2.31 -19.56
C HIS A 51 9.22 2.37 -18.09
N LEU A 52 7.97 1.95 -17.76
CA LEU A 52 7.37 2.18 -16.46
C LEU A 52 8.17 1.60 -15.29
N LYS A 53 8.70 0.37 -15.42
CA LYS A 53 9.54 -0.23 -14.37
C LYS A 53 10.86 0.55 -14.19
N ALA A 54 11.44 1.08 -15.27
CA ALA A 54 12.64 1.92 -15.18
C ALA A 54 12.33 3.25 -14.49
N CYS A 55 11.19 3.88 -14.83
CA CYS A 55 10.72 5.08 -14.15
C CYS A 55 10.52 4.84 -12.63
N ALA A 56 9.90 3.72 -12.27
CA ALA A 56 9.72 3.35 -10.86
C ALA A 56 11.04 3.17 -10.14
N GLN A 57 11.97 2.38 -10.71
CA GLN A 57 13.25 2.09 -10.10
C GLN A 57 14.14 3.34 -9.99
N LEU A 58 14.28 4.13 -11.07
CA LEU A 58 15.06 5.36 -11.04
C LEU A 58 14.46 6.39 -10.08
N GLY A 59 13.14 6.54 -10.11
CA GLY A 59 12.42 7.41 -9.17
C GLY A 59 12.63 7.02 -7.72
N GLU A 60 12.60 5.72 -7.42
CA GLU A 60 12.89 5.19 -6.08
C GLU A 60 14.33 5.47 -5.64
N GLN A 61 15.32 5.22 -6.52
CA GLN A 61 16.73 5.51 -6.24
C GLN A 61 16.96 7.00 -5.97
N LEU A 62 16.39 7.88 -6.80
CA LEU A 62 16.49 9.33 -6.62
C LEU A 62 15.79 9.81 -5.34
N ALA A 63 14.65 9.21 -4.98
CA ALA A 63 13.91 9.57 -3.76
C ALA A 63 14.58 9.10 -2.47
N ARG A 64 15.47 8.09 -2.55
CA ARG A 64 16.24 7.58 -1.39
C ARG A 64 17.70 8.02 -1.38
N GLY A 65 18.24 8.43 -2.51
CA GLY A 65 19.67 8.61 -2.67
C GLY A 65 20.44 7.29 -2.77
N ASP A 66 19.80 6.20 -3.23
CA ASP A 66 20.40 4.87 -3.33
C ASP A 66 21.23 4.75 -4.62
N GLY A 67 22.56 4.84 -4.50
CA GLY A 67 23.50 4.78 -5.62
C GLY A 67 23.49 6.02 -6.52
N VAL A 68 22.65 7.00 -6.22
CA VAL A 68 22.54 8.30 -6.88
C VAL A 68 22.32 9.39 -5.84
N PRO A 69 22.69 10.65 -6.09
CA PRO A 69 22.34 11.74 -5.18
C PRO A 69 20.82 11.85 -4.97
N LEU A 70 20.40 12.13 -3.75
CA LEU A 70 19.00 12.39 -3.41
C LEU A 70 18.47 13.55 -4.24
N ASP A 71 17.41 13.30 -5.03
CA ASP A 71 16.76 14.31 -5.86
C ASP A 71 15.27 14.02 -6.00
N THR A 72 14.51 14.47 -5.02
CA THR A 72 13.05 14.27 -5.01
C THR A 72 12.37 14.99 -6.17
N ALA A 73 12.90 16.14 -6.61
CA ALA A 73 12.32 16.90 -7.72
C ALA A 73 12.36 16.11 -9.04
N ARG A 74 13.45 15.37 -9.29
CA ARG A 74 13.55 14.46 -10.43
C ARG A 74 12.79 13.15 -10.20
N ALA A 75 12.69 12.68 -8.98
CA ALA A 75 12.00 11.44 -8.65
C ALA A 75 10.48 11.52 -8.90
N LEU A 76 9.85 12.63 -8.51
CA LEU A 76 8.39 12.80 -8.57
C LEU A 76 7.79 12.51 -9.95
N PRO A 77 8.21 13.15 -11.06
CA PRO A 77 7.59 12.90 -12.36
C PRO A 77 7.82 11.46 -12.87
N LEU A 78 8.92 10.82 -12.49
CA LEU A 78 9.20 9.42 -12.82
C LEU A 78 8.26 8.49 -12.07
N LEU A 79 8.11 8.68 -10.76
CA LEU A 79 7.20 7.91 -9.92
C LEU A 79 5.74 8.13 -10.34
N GLU A 80 5.34 9.35 -10.66
CA GLU A 80 3.98 9.63 -11.13
C GLU A 80 3.68 8.92 -12.45
N ARG A 81 4.61 8.93 -13.40
CA ARG A 81 4.45 8.19 -14.65
C ARG A 81 4.30 6.69 -14.39
N ALA A 82 5.13 6.12 -13.53
CA ALA A 82 5.07 4.71 -13.17
C ALA A 82 3.76 4.35 -12.45
N ALA A 83 3.33 5.16 -11.48
CA ALA A 83 2.07 4.96 -10.75
C ALA A 83 0.84 5.02 -11.66
N ARG A 84 0.80 5.98 -12.62
CA ARG A 84 -0.26 6.04 -13.64
C ARG A 84 -0.26 4.83 -14.55
N GLY A 85 0.90 4.23 -14.79
CA GLY A 85 1.04 2.96 -15.49
C GLY A 85 0.71 1.73 -14.64
N GLY A 86 0.22 1.90 -13.39
CA GLY A 86 -0.22 0.81 -12.54
C GLY A 86 0.91 0.18 -11.69
N ILE A 87 2.10 0.78 -11.62
CA ILE A 87 3.17 0.29 -10.74
C ILE A 87 2.86 0.71 -9.29
N GLY A 88 2.40 -0.26 -8.49
CA GLY A 88 1.95 -0.04 -7.12
C GLY A 88 3.05 0.50 -6.20
N SER A 89 4.27 -0.02 -6.30
CA SER A 89 5.41 0.45 -5.50
C SER A 89 5.75 1.93 -5.76
N ALA A 90 5.57 2.42 -6.99
CA ALA A 90 5.74 3.83 -7.29
C ALA A 90 4.64 4.70 -6.64
N ALA A 91 3.39 4.25 -6.67
CA ALA A 91 2.30 4.91 -5.96
C ALA A 91 2.55 4.92 -4.45
N PHE A 92 2.98 3.80 -3.88
CA PHE A 92 3.34 3.72 -2.46
C PHE A 92 4.45 4.72 -2.10
N ARG A 93 5.52 4.79 -2.91
CA ARG A 93 6.63 5.75 -2.69
C ARG A 93 6.15 7.21 -2.74
N LEU A 94 5.28 7.56 -3.68
CA LEU A 94 4.66 8.90 -3.72
C LEU A 94 3.88 9.19 -2.45
N GLY A 95 3.08 8.22 -1.97
CA GLY A 95 2.38 8.33 -0.70
C GLY A 95 3.32 8.68 0.46
N MET A 96 4.46 7.98 0.57
CA MET A 96 5.47 8.25 1.60
C MET A 96 6.07 9.65 1.46
N ILE A 97 6.42 10.06 0.24
CA ILE A 97 7.00 11.39 -0.03
C ILE A 97 6.06 12.50 0.43
N TYR A 98 4.75 12.39 0.14
CA TYR A 98 3.77 13.41 0.54
C TYR A 98 3.35 13.30 2.01
N ASP A 99 3.36 12.11 2.62
CA ASP A 99 3.04 11.97 4.05
C ASP A 99 4.14 12.57 4.95
N GLU A 100 5.40 12.30 4.61
CA GLU A 100 6.58 12.75 5.37
C GLU A 100 7.06 14.15 4.93
N GLY A 101 6.68 14.63 3.76
CA GLY A 101 7.17 15.90 3.23
C GLY A 101 8.61 15.81 2.72
N GLN A 102 9.02 14.71 2.11
CA GLN A 102 10.37 14.52 1.59
C GLN A 102 10.63 15.38 0.35
N GLY A 103 11.24 16.55 0.52
CA GLY A 103 11.51 17.49 -0.58
C GLY A 103 10.29 18.20 -1.16
N VAL A 104 9.12 17.99 -0.58
CA VAL A 104 7.85 18.69 -0.88
C VAL A 104 7.14 19.01 0.43
N PRO A 105 6.23 19.99 0.48
CA PRO A 105 5.38 20.20 1.65
C PRO A 105 4.54 18.95 1.94
N PRO A 106 4.39 18.54 3.22
CA PRO A 106 3.56 17.40 3.58
C PRO A 106 2.10 17.61 3.16
N ASP A 107 1.53 16.60 2.49
CA ASP A 107 0.12 16.59 2.10
C ASP A 107 -0.46 15.18 2.35
N ARG A 108 -1.01 14.99 3.55
CA ARG A 108 -1.57 13.71 3.98
C ARG A 108 -2.80 13.28 3.19
N ARG A 109 -3.56 14.23 2.64
CA ARG A 109 -4.70 13.90 1.79
C ARG A 109 -4.22 13.30 0.46
N ARG A 110 -3.25 13.95 -0.16
CA ARG A 110 -2.60 13.46 -1.38
C ARG A 110 -1.89 12.13 -1.14
N ALA A 111 -1.20 11.98 -0.01
CA ALA A 111 -0.60 10.71 0.40
C ALA A 111 -1.62 9.58 0.47
N LEU A 112 -2.80 9.82 1.08
CA LEU A 112 -3.87 8.84 1.17
C LEU A 112 -4.37 8.39 -0.21
N ASP A 113 -4.48 9.28 -1.19
CA ASP A 113 -4.89 8.95 -2.54
C ASP A 113 -3.83 8.05 -3.23
N TYR A 114 -2.55 8.34 -3.05
CA TYR A 114 -1.46 7.49 -3.53
C TYR A 114 -1.43 6.12 -2.83
N PHE A 115 -1.66 6.04 -1.51
CA PHE A 115 -1.75 4.76 -0.80
C PHE A 115 -2.94 3.93 -1.28
N ARG A 116 -4.08 4.56 -1.61
CA ARG A 116 -5.22 3.85 -2.23
C ARG A 116 -4.87 3.31 -3.61
N ALA A 117 -4.14 4.08 -4.42
CA ALA A 117 -3.66 3.61 -5.72
C ALA A 117 -2.71 2.42 -5.57
N ALA A 118 -1.81 2.45 -4.58
CA ALA A 118 -0.93 1.33 -4.26
C ALA A 118 -1.73 0.09 -3.83
N ALA A 119 -2.72 0.26 -2.95
CA ALA A 119 -3.62 -0.82 -2.54
C ALA A 119 -4.41 -1.41 -3.72
N ALA A 120 -4.90 -0.56 -4.64
CA ALA A 120 -5.59 -1.01 -5.86
C ALA A 120 -4.66 -1.80 -6.80
N ALA A 121 -3.36 -1.50 -6.78
CA ALA A 121 -2.34 -2.28 -7.48
C ALA A 121 -1.93 -3.56 -6.72
N GLY A 122 -2.45 -3.78 -5.51
CA GLY A 122 -2.20 -5.00 -4.71
C GLY A 122 -1.12 -4.87 -3.64
N GLU A 123 -0.51 -3.70 -3.46
CA GLU A 123 0.55 -3.50 -2.45
C GLU A 123 0.01 -3.58 -1.02
N ALA A 124 0.53 -4.51 -0.23
CA ALA A 124 0.09 -4.75 1.15
C ALA A 124 0.27 -3.52 2.05
N GLU A 125 1.36 -2.79 1.87
CA GLU A 125 1.70 -1.56 2.57
C GLU A 125 0.73 -0.42 2.23
N GLY A 126 0.19 -0.40 1.01
CA GLY A 126 -0.87 0.53 0.60
C GLY A 126 -2.13 0.33 1.44
N PHE A 127 -2.59 -0.92 1.58
CA PHE A 127 -3.72 -1.25 2.47
C PHE A 127 -3.45 -0.85 3.92
N PHE A 128 -2.26 -1.12 4.42
CA PHE A 128 -1.87 -0.78 5.79
C PHE A 128 -1.93 0.72 6.03
N ASN A 129 -1.31 1.52 5.15
CA ASN A 129 -1.24 2.97 5.34
C ASN A 129 -2.60 3.65 5.19
N VAL A 130 -3.48 3.16 4.30
CA VAL A 130 -4.88 3.63 4.25
C VAL A 130 -5.59 3.33 5.57
N GLY A 131 -5.45 2.12 6.12
CA GLY A 131 -6.04 1.75 7.40
C GLY A 131 -5.50 2.59 8.56
N ALA A 132 -4.20 2.81 8.61
CA ALA A 132 -3.53 3.66 9.59
C ALA A 132 -4.02 5.12 9.51
N ALA A 133 -4.21 5.65 8.29
CA ALA A 133 -4.72 7.00 8.07
C ALA A 133 -6.13 7.18 8.67
N TYR A 134 -7.03 6.22 8.49
CA TYR A 134 -8.37 6.27 9.09
C TYR A 134 -8.34 6.15 10.62
N VAL A 135 -7.52 5.26 11.18
CA VAL A 135 -7.39 5.11 12.63
C VAL A 135 -6.72 6.33 13.28
N GLY A 136 -5.67 6.88 12.62
CA GLY A 136 -4.90 8.04 13.09
C GLY A 136 -5.52 9.39 12.79
N ALA A 137 -6.52 9.47 11.90
CA ALA A 137 -7.06 10.72 11.33
C ALA A 137 -6.02 11.51 10.51
N HIS A 138 -5.19 10.80 9.74
CA HIS A 138 -4.16 11.40 8.89
C HIS A 138 -4.74 11.73 7.51
N GLY A 139 -5.00 13.01 7.24
CA GLY A 139 -5.58 13.48 5.97
C GLY A 139 -7.06 13.12 5.76
N VAL A 140 -7.69 12.42 6.70
CA VAL A 140 -9.08 11.97 6.64
C VAL A 140 -9.73 12.01 8.03
N LYS A 141 -11.04 12.09 8.10
CA LYS A 141 -11.78 11.97 9.38
C LYS A 141 -11.57 10.56 9.96
N ARG A 142 -11.33 10.50 11.29
CA ARG A 142 -11.15 9.24 11.99
C ARG A 142 -12.36 8.32 11.84
N ASP A 143 -12.09 7.08 11.42
CA ASP A 143 -13.07 6.01 11.34
C ASP A 143 -12.40 4.68 11.69
N TYR A 144 -12.68 4.16 12.88
CA TYR A 144 -12.09 2.91 13.35
C TYR A 144 -12.61 1.69 12.59
N ALA A 145 -13.86 1.70 12.13
CA ALA A 145 -14.43 0.57 11.38
C ALA A 145 -13.84 0.51 9.98
N GLU A 146 -13.81 1.62 9.25
CA GLU A 146 -13.16 1.69 7.93
C GLU A 146 -11.66 1.37 8.05
N GLY A 147 -10.95 1.98 9.01
CA GLY A 147 -9.53 1.73 9.22
C GLY A 147 -9.22 0.27 9.55
N LEU A 148 -10.02 -0.38 10.41
CA LEU A 148 -9.86 -1.80 10.71
C LEU A 148 -10.14 -2.68 9.47
N ALA A 149 -11.11 -2.33 8.64
CA ALA A 149 -11.39 -3.07 7.40
C ALA A 149 -10.17 -3.07 6.45
N TRP A 150 -9.53 -1.92 6.27
CA TRP A 150 -8.31 -1.82 5.48
C TRP A 150 -7.13 -2.58 6.11
N LEU A 151 -6.96 -2.52 7.44
CA LEU A 151 -5.92 -3.27 8.15
C LEU A 151 -6.13 -4.78 8.08
N LEU A 152 -7.38 -5.27 8.09
CA LEU A 152 -7.69 -6.69 7.87
C LEU A 152 -7.24 -7.15 6.49
N LEU A 153 -7.47 -6.33 5.46
CA LEU A 153 -7.01 -6.62 4.09
C LEU A 153 -5.48 -6.57 3.95
N ALA A 154 -4.81 -5.67 4.68
CA ALA A 154 -3.37 -5.62 4.78
C ALA A 154 -2.81 -6.89 5.43
N ALA A 155 -3.39 -7.32 6.55
CA ALA A 155 -2.96 -8.52 7.27
C ALA A 155 -3.12 -9.80 6.43
N GLN A 156 -4.19 -9.92 5.64
CA GLN A 156 -4.36 -11.01 4.68
C GLN A 156 -3.25 -11.08 3.61
N ARG A 157 -2.56 -9.96 3.39
CA ARG A 157 -1.44 -9.82 2.44
C ARG A 157 -0.07 -9.80 3.13
N GLY A 158 -0.04 -10.09 4.43
CA GLY A 158 1.20 -10.18 5.22
C GLY A 158 1.66 -8.89 5.88
N ALA A 159 0.87 -7.81 5.85
CA ALA A 159 1.24 -6.53 6.47
C ALA A 159 0.38 -6.22 7.72
N GLY A 160 1.01 -5.84 8.83
CA GLY A 160 0.35 -5.20 9.97
C GLY A 160 -0.58 -6.08 10.82
N GLY A 161 -0.34 -7.38 10.92
CA GLY A 161 -1.16 -8.31 11.72
C GLY A 161 -1.30 -7.89 13.19
N ASP A 162 -0.23 -7.44 13.84
CA ASP A 162 -0.23 -6.98 15.23
C ASP A 162 -1.05 -5.68 15.39
N THR A 163 -1.03 -4.84 14.37
CA THR A 163 -1.82 -3.60 14.35
C THR A 163 -3.32 -3.88 14.36
N VAL A 164 -3.77 -4.93 13.67
CA VAL A 164 -5.18 -5.37 13.72
C VAL A 164 -5.61 -5.65 15.16
N GLN A 165 -4.80 -6.39 15.92
CA GLN A 165 -5.11 -6.70 17.33
C GLN A 165 -5.13 -5.45 18.20
N THR A 166 -4.18 -4.54 17.99
CA THR A 166 -4.11 -3.25 18.70
C THR A 166 -5.35 -2.41 18.45
N VAL A 167 -5.80 -2.31 17.20
CA VAL A 167 -7.01 -1.55 16.85
C VAL A 167 -8.27 -2.21 17.40
N ARG A 168 -8.39 -3.54 17.32
CA ARG A 168 -9.51 -4.28 17.95
C ARG A 168 -9.59 -4.03 19.46
N ALA A 169 -8.47 -4.13 20.18
CA ALA A 169 -8.39 -3.82 21.60
C ALA A 169 -8.79 -2.38 21.90
N ARG A 170 -8.38 -1.42 21.06
CA ARG A 170 -8.79 -0.01 21.19
C ARG A 170 -10.30 0.17 21.03
N ILE A 171 -10.91 -0.46 20.02
CA ILE A 171 -12.35 -0.44 19.77
C ILE A 171 -13.11 -1.00 20.98
N GLN A 172 -12.67 -2.13 21.54
CA GLN A 172 -13.26 -2.72 22.74
C GLN A 172 -13.17 -1.77 23.95
N LYS A 173 -12.02 -1.11 24.15
CA LYS A 173 -11.84 -0.12 25.21
C LYS A 173 -12.75 1.10 25.05
N LEU A 174 -13.08 1.47 23.81
CA LEU A 174 -14.03 2.53 23.49
C LEU A 174 -15.50 2.08 23.66
N ARG A 175 -15.76 0.80 23.95
CA ARG A 175 -17.09 0.19 24.10
C ARG A 175 -17.97 0.24 22.84
N HIS A 176 -17.34 0.10 21.67
CA HIS A 176 -18.01 0.06 20.36
C HIS A 176 -17.72 -1.25 19.60
N PRO A 177 -18.05 -2.43 20.16
CA PRO A 177 -17.74 -3.71 19.52
C PRO A 177 -18.38 -3.87 18.13
N GLU A 178 -19.49 -3.17 17.86
CA GLU A 178 -20.18 -3.14 16.57
C GLU A 178 -19.28 -2.63 15.44
N TRP A 179 -18.27 -1.83 15.72
CA TRP A 179 -17.31 -1.37 14.70
C TRP A 179 -16.43 -2.50 14.18
N ILE A 180 -16.18 -3.54 14.96
CA ILE A 180 -15.42 -4.72 14.52
C ILE A 180 -16.25 -5.49 13.49
N THR A 181 -17.52 -5.75 13.77
CA THR A 181 -18.44 -6.42 12.84
C THR A 181 -18.62 -5.60 11.56
N ALA A 182 -18.77 -4.27 11.70
CA ALA A 182 -18.85 -3.37 10.56
C ALA A 182 -17.59 -3.43 9.68
N ALA A 183 -16.40 -3.48 10.28
CA ALA A 183 -15.13 -3.61 9.58
C ALA A 183 -15.04 -4.94 8.79
N GLU A 184 -15.41 -6.04 9.42
CA GLU A 184 -15.42 -7.37 8.78
C GLU A 184 -16.39 -7.44 7.59
N ALA A 185 -17.54 -6.78 7.69
CA ALA A 185 -18.49 -6.66 6.58
C ALA A 185 -18.00 -5.70 5.49
N ARG A 186 -17.25 -4.66 5.85
CA ARG A 186 -16.74 -3.63 4.92
C ARG A 186 -15.58 -4.14 4.06
N ALA A 187 -14.69 -4.97 4.61
CA ALA A 187 -13.47 -5.45 3.93
C ALA A 187 -13.76 -6.08 2.54
N PRO A 188 -14.73 -7.00 2.35
CA PRO A 188 -15.01 -7.54 1.03
C PRO A 188 -15.60 -6.49 0.06
N ALA A 189 -16.26 -5.44 0.54
CA ALA A 189 -16.74 -4.34 -0.30
C ALA A 189 -15.56 -3.52 -0.83
N ILE A 190 -14.59 -3.17 0.01
CA ILE A 190 -13.34 -2.49 -0.40
C ILE A 190 -12.65 -3.29 -1.51
N THR A 191 -12.50 -4.61 -1.34
CA THR A 191 -11.87 -5.47 -2.36
C THR A 191 -12.59 -5.37 -3.71
N ARG A 192 -13.93 -5.37 -3.70
CA ARG A 192 -14.72 -5.22 -4.93
C ARG A 192 -14.58 -3.83 -5.55
N GLU A 193 -14.57 -2.78 -4.74
CA GLU A 193 -14.37 -1.39 -5.19
C GLU A 193 -13.02 -1.22 -5.87
N LEU A 194 -11.94 -1.75 -5.26
CA LEU A 194 -10.60 -1.69 -5.83
C LEU A 194 -10.47 -2.52 -7.11
N ALA A 195 -11.15 -3.67 -7.20
CA ALA A 195 -11.15 -4.49 -8.41
C ALA A 195 -11.95 -3.87 -9.57
N ALA A 196 -12.94 -3.03 -9.26
CA ALA A 196 -13.80 -2.38 -10.26
C ALA A 196 -13.15 -1.16 -10.93
N ALA A 197 -12.10 -0.58 -10.32
CA ALA A 197 -11.46 0.64 -10.79
C ALA A 197 -9.96 0.43 -11.00
N PRO A 198 -9.37 0.92 -12.11
CA PRO A 198 -7.93 0.81 -12.31
C PRO A 198 -7.17 1.65 -11.25
N PRO A 199 -5.95 1.25 -10.84
CA PRO A 199 -5.16 1.98 -9.84
C PRO A 199 -5.01 3.47 -10.14
N ALA A 200 -4.88 3.84 -11.42
CA ALA A 200 -4.75 5.22 -11.87
C ALA A 200 -5.97 6.10 -11.52
N SER A 201 -7.16 5.52 -11.31
CA SER A 201 -8.37 6.28 -10.95
C SER A 201 -8.33 6.85 -9.52
N PHE A 202 -7.46 6.32 -8.66
CA PHE A 202 -7.25 6.81 -7.30
C PHE A 202 -6.17 7.88 -7.21
N LEU A 203 -5.42 8.10 -8.31
CA LEU A 203 -4.36 9.11 -8.31
C LEU A 203 -4.96 10.52 -8.37
N PRO A 204 -4.37 11.49 -7.65
CA PRO A 204 -4.77 12.88 -7.78
C PRO A 204 -4.62 13.34 -9.22
N ALA A 205 -5.53 14.23 -9.67
CA ALA A 205 -5.38 14.89 -10.95
C ALA A 205 -3.98 15.54 -11.01
N LEU A 206 -3.31 15.46 -12.16
CA LEU A 206 -2.11 16.26 -12.36
C LEU A 206 -2.51 17.71 -12.14
N ALA A 207 -1.85 18.37 -11.21
CA ALA A 207 -1.92 19.81 -11.15
C ALA A 207 -1.33 20.31 -12.48
N GLU A 208 -2.20 20.62 -13.43
CA GLU A 208 -1.83 21.45 -14.55
C GLU A 208 -1.36 22.75 -13.92
N ASP A 209 -0.03 22.97 -13.97
CA ASP A 209 0.63 24.21 -13.56
C ASP A 209 0.14 24.83 -12.22
N SER A 210 0.32 24.13 -11.12
CA SER A 210 0.50 24.85 -9.87
C SER A 210 2.00 25.16 -9.68
N ALA A 211 2.53 26.02 -10.52
CA ALA A 211 3.53 26.98 -10.11
C ALA A 211 2.86 27.89 -9.08
N SER A 212 2.52 27.34 -7.91
CA SER A 212 2.19 28.15 -6.76
C SER A 212 3.48 28.84 -6.36
N PRO A 213 3.58 30.17 -6.47
CA PRO A 213 4.77 30.87 -5.99
C PRO A 213 4.94 30.50 -4.52
N ALA A 214 6.18 30.16 -4.15
CA ALA A 214 6.56 29.91 -2.77
C ALA A 214 5.90 30.96 -1.85
N PRO A 215 5.28 30.54 -0.73
CA PRO A 215 4.71 31.51 0.22
C PRO A 215 5.84 32.42 0.68
N LYS A 216 5.66 33.71 0.44
CA LYS A 216 6.57 34.74 0.97
C LYS A 216 6.61 34.58 2.49
N PRO A 217 7.79 34.61 3.11
CA PRO A 217 7.89 34.61 4.55
C PRO A 217 7.43 36.00 5.03
N ASP A 218 6.25 36.12 5.59
CA ASP A 218 5.83 37.16 6.51
C ASP A 218 4.30 37.21 6.55
N THR A 219 3.74 36.69 7.60
CA THR A 219 2.79 37.35 8.51
C THR A 219 2.18 36.28 9.42
N ILE A 220 2.78 36.13 10.60
CA ILE A 220 2.19 35.39 11.73
C ILE A 220 1.21 36.34 12.40
N ALA A 221 -0.08 36.04 12.30
CA ALA A 221 -1.08 36.60 13.20
C ALA A 221 -1.70 35.44 13.99
N PRO A 222 -1.77 35.51 15.32
CA PRO A 222 -2.32 34.41 16.13
C PRO A 222 -3.83 34.52 16.19
N ALA A 223 -4.53 33.55 15.60
CA ALA A 223 -5.95 33.34 15.84
C ALA A 223 -6.16 32.25 16.89
N ALA A 224 -6.89 32.59 17.95
CA ALA A 224 -7.18 31.75 19.09
C ALA A 224 -7.97 30.50 18.71
N LEU A 225 -7.48 29.33 19.15
CA LEU A 225 -8.13 28.03 19.05
C LEU A 225 -9.15 27.83 20.19
N PRO A 226 -10.36 27.30 19.92
CA PRO A 226 -11.19 26.76 20.97
C PRO A 226 -10.62 25.42 21.48
N LYS A 227 -10.47 25.33 22.78
CA LYS A 227 -9.97 24.12 23.49
C LYS A 227 -11.04 23.03 23.51
N THR A 228 -10.96 22.09 22.59
CA THR A 228 -11.52 20.75 22.80
C THR A 228 -10.40 19.76 22.52
N THR A 229 -9.93 19.11 23.57
CA THR A 229 -8.91 18.06 23.51
C THR A 229 -9.50 16.84 22.80
N PRO A 230 -9.06 16.48 21.59
CA PRO A 230 -9.42 15.20 21.00
C PRO A 230 -8.77 14.07 21.81
N PRO A 231 -9.39 12.88 21.89
CA PRO A 231 -8.76 11.72 22.53
C PRO A 231 -7.42 11.43 21.81
N PRO A 232 -6.41 10.94 22.55
CA PRO A 232 -5.08 10.72 21.99
C PRO A 232 -5.15 9.79 20.78
N ALA A 233 -4.54 10.24 19.69
CA ALA A 233 -4.37 9.44 18.49
C ALA A 233 -3.55 8.18 18.80
N LEU A 234 -3.89 7.05 18.20
CA LEU A 234 -2.94 5.95 18.07
C LEU A 234 -1.96 6.36 16.96
N ASP A 235 -0.73 6.65 17.34
CA ASP A 235 0.36 6.76 16.38
C ASP A 235 0.67 5.33 15.90
N LEU A 236 0.01 4.93 14.84
CA LEU A 236 0.40 3.72 14.12
C LEU A 236 1.57 4.07 13.22
N PRO A 237 2.64 3.26 13.23
CA PRO A 237 3.78 3.50 12.36
C PRO A 237 3.33 3.38 10.89
N VAL A 238 3.77 4.31 10.07
CA VAL A 238 3.74 4.16 8.61
C VAL A 238 4.72 3.05 8.28
N LEU A 239 4.27 2.00 7.55
CA LEU A 239 5.17 0.95 7.12
C LEU A 239 6.14 1.51 6.07
N SER A 240 7.39 1.64 6.47
CA SER A 240 8.48 1.87 5.53
C SER A 240 8.76 0.58 4.75
N PRO A 241 9.17 0.67 3.49
CA PRO A 241 9.55 -0.50 2.71
C PRO A 241 10.67 -1.27 3.40
N PRO A 242 10.73 -2.61 3.26
CA PRO A 242 11.77 -3.42 3.86
C PRO A 242 13.15 -2.93 3.42
N GLN A 243 14.01 -2.68 4.41
CA GLN A 243 15.42 -2.35 4.17
C GLN A 243 16.07 -3.57 3.54
N ILE A 244 16.47 -3.48 2.27
CA ILE A 244 17.27 -4.51 1.62
C ILE A 244 18.67 -4.41 2.23
N THR A 245 19.00 -5.31 3.16
CA THR A 245 20.38 -5.43 3.64
C THR A 245 21.24 -5.90 2.48
N PRO A 246 22.36 -5.20 2.15
CA PRO A 246 23.27 -5.70 1.13
C PRO A 246 23.86 -7.04 1.62
N VAL A 247 23.67 -8.07 0.82
CA VAL A 247 24.38 -9.33 1.01
C VAL A 247 25.85 -9.06 0.70
N THR A 248 26.66 -9.02 1.74
CA THR A 248 28.12 -8.99 1.60
C THR A 248 28.61 -10.30 0.98
N PRO A 249 29.55 -10.28 0.04
CA PRO A 249 30.07 -11.45 -0.65
C PRO A 249 30.81 -12.42 0.27
#